data_8760b9c98c5439cd9211510de0f507a9
#
_entry.id   8760b9c98c5439cd9211510de0f507a9
#
_cell.length_a   1.000
_cell.length_b   1.000
_cell.length_c   1.000
_cell.angle_alpha   90.00
_cell.angle_beta   90.00
_cell.angle_gamma   90.00
#
_symmetry.space_group_name_H-M   'P 1'
#
loop_
_entity.id
_entity.type
_entity.pdbx_description
1 polymer ?
#
loop_
_entity_poly.entity_id
_entity_poly.type
_entity_poly.pdbx_seq_one_letter_code
_entity_poly.pdbx_strand_id
1 'polypeptide(L)'
;MRISIVTVTWNSAATLRDTIESVLKQDYKDLEYIIADGLSKDETVNIIKEYEPKFNGHMKWFSEKDKGMYDAMNKGIKMATGNVVGIINSDDFFHRTDVISKVAEAFEQDKSIEAVYGDVRFVNDSDLNKTVRYYSSKNFAPWRFRFGFMPAHPSFYTYKHNFEKYGYYQYDYK
;
A
#
# COMPACT_ATOMS: atom_id res chain seq x y z
N MET A 1 1.66 -17.73 -0.89
CA MET A 1 0.70 -16.93 -0.05
C MET A 1 0.32 -15.68 -0.82
N ARG A 2 -0.98 -15.42 -1.04
CA ARG A 2 -1.39 -14.20 -1.77
C ARG A 2 -1.20 -12.95 -0.92
N ILE A 3 -0.61 -11.90 -1.54
CA ILE A 3 -0.47 -10.57 -0.94
C ILE A 3 -1.30 -9.59 -1.76
N SER A 4 -2.14 -8.80 -1.09
CA SER A 4 -2.89 -7.72 -1.71
C SER A 4 -2.26 -6.37 -1.38
N ILE A 5 -1.97 -5.59 -2.39
CA ILE A 5 -1.56 -4.19 -2.26
C ILE A 5 -2.75 -3.31 -2.57
N VAL A 6 -3.06 -2.39 -1.67
CA VAL A 6 -4.15 -1.42 -1.82
C VAL A 6 -3.57 -0.03 -2.01
N THR A 7 -3.96 0.64 -3.10
CA THR A 7 -3.68 2.06 -3.33
C THR A 7 -4.97 2.85 -3.24
N VAL A 8 -4.95 3.91 -2.46
CA VAL A 8 -6.03 4.90 -2.43
C VAL A 8 -5.62 6.10 -3.25
N THR A 9 -6.55 6.65 -4.02
CA THR A 9 -6.25 7.75 -4.94
C THR A 9 -7.41 8.74 -5.07
N TRP A 10 -7.08 10.00 -5.20
CA TRP A 10 -8.03 11.07 -5.53
C TRP A 10 -7.28 12.22 -6.20
N ASN A 11 -7.60 12.46 -7.49
CA ASN A 11 -6.94 13.47 -8.33
C ASN A 11 -5.40 13.37 -8.29
N SER A 12 -4.88 12.15 -8.55
CA SER A 12 -3.46 11.82 -8.43
C SER A 12 -2.80 11.53 -9.78
N ALA A 13 -3.29 12.11 -10.87
CA ALA A 13 -2.77 11.86 -12.21
C ALA A 13 -1.27 12.13 -12.37
N ALA A 14 -0.71 13.04 -11.55
CA ALA A 14 0.70 13.41 -11.59
C ALA A 14 1.64 12.32 -11.07
N THR A 15 1.20 11.50 -10.12
CA THR A 15 2.06 10.58 -9.36
C THR A 15 1.68 9.11 -9.52
N LEU A 16 0.39 8.82 -9.79
CA LEU A 16 -0.16 7.47 -9.79
C LEU A 16 0.55 6.51 -10.76
N ARG A 17 1.10 7.01 -11.88
CA ARG A 17 1.86 6.18 -12.83
C ARG A 17 3.06 5.52 -12.17
N ASP A 18 3.86 6.26 -11.43
CA ASP A 18 5.04 5.76 -10.75
C ASP A 18 4.66 4.71 -9.69
N THR A 19 3.58 4.95 -8.96
CA THR A 19 3.03 3.99 -8.01
C THR A 19 2.65 2.68 -8.70
N ILE A 20 1.80 2.72 -9.73
CA ILE A 20 1.32 1.53 -10.46
C ILE A 20 2.49 0.76 -11.07
N GLU A 21 3.43 1.47 -11.71
CA GLU A 21 4.60 0.83 -12.32
C GLU A 21 5.50 0.14 -11.30
N SER A 22 5.63 0.72 -10.11
CA SER A 22 6.42 0.13 -9.04
C SER A 22 5.81 -1.18 -8.52
N VAL A 23 4.48 -1.26 -8.48
CA VAL A 23 3.73 -2.49 -8.14
C VAL A 23 3.85 -3.51 -9.28
N LEU A 24 3.68 -3.10 -10.52
CA LEU A 24 3.76 -3.96 -11.70
C LEU A 24 5.16 -4.61 -11.85
N LYS A 25 6.21 -3.90 -11.43
CA LYS A 25 7.61 -4.36 -11.47
C LYS A 25 7.98 -5.32 -10.34
N GLN A 26 7.09 -5.60 -9.37
CA GLN A 26 7.41 -6.55 -8.30
C GLN A 26 7.57 -7.97 -8.85
N ASP A 27 8.55 -8.71 -8.32
CA ASP A 27 8.91 -10.05 -8.76
C ASP A 27 8.02 -11.16 -8.17
N TYR A 28 7.08 -10.79 -7.28
CA TYR A 28 6.19 -11.72 -6.59
C TYR A 28 4.97 -12.07 -7.43
N LYS A 29 4.78 -13.37 -7.73
CA LYS A 29 3.77 -13.83 -8.69
C LYS A 29 2.33 -13.80 -8.15
N ASP A 30 2.13 -14.10 -6.86
CA ASP A 30 0.78 -14.16 -6.26
C ASP A 30 0.41 -12.82 -5.59
N LEU A 31 0.61 -11.75 -6.37
CA LEU A 31 0.32 -10.37 -6.01
C LEU A 31 -1.03 -9.96 -6.59
N GLU A 32 -1.94 -9.50 -5.73
CA GLU A 32 -3.18 -8.82 -6.10
C GLU A 32 -3.01 -7.32 -5.89
N TYR A 33 -3.40 -6.52 -6.87
CA TYR A 33 -3.37 -5.06 -6.77
C TYR A 33 -4.77 -4.47 -6.80
N ILE A 34 -5.08 -3.59 -5.86
CA ILE A 34 -6.40 -2.98 -5.71
C ILE A 34 -6.25 -1.46 -5.68
N ILE A 35 -6.98 -0.75 -6.54
CA ILE A 35 -7.01 0.72 -6.52
C ILE A 35 -8.42 1.17 -6.13
N ALA A 36 -8.48 1.97 -5.05
CA ALA A 36 -9.69 2.62 -4.56
C ALA A 36 -9.63 4.10 -4.93
N ASP A 37 -10.39 4.51 -5.94
CA ASP A 37 -10.47 5.88 -6.40
C ASP A 37 -11.67 6.61 -5.80
N GLY A 38 -11.43 7.81 -5.24
CA GLY A 38 -12.39 8.65 -4.57
C GLY A 38 -13.21 9.57 -5.51
N LEU A 39 -13.63 9.08 -6.70
CA LEU A 39 -14.27 9.87 -7.77
C LEU A 39 -13.38 11.00 -8.29
N SER A 40 -12.18 10.68 -8.72
CA SER A 40 -11.25 11.62 -9.37
C SER A 40 -11.87 12.27 -10.59
N LYS A 41 -11.52 13.54 -10.82
CA LYS A 41 -12.02 14.36 -11.92
C LYS A 41 -10.94 14.69 -12.96
N ASP A 42 -9.70 14.33 -12.68
CA ASP A 42 -8.55 14.45 -13.56
C ASP A 42 -8.30 13.14 -14.34
N GLU A 43 -7.14 12.96 -14.93
CA GLU A 43 -6.75 11.78 -15.70
C GLU A 43 -6.52 10.51 -14.87
N THR A 44 -6.70 10.55 -13.55
CA THR A 44 -6.44 9.41 -12.64
C THR A 44 -7.13 8.13 -13.11
N VAL A 45 -8.43 8.18 -13.39
CA VAL A 45 -9.20 6.99 -13.81
C VAL A 45 -8.75 6.49 -15.19
N ASN A 46 -8.36 7.38 -16.10
CA ASN A 46 -7.86 7.00 -17.40
C ASN A 46 -6.50 6.27 -17.29
N ILE A 47 -5.65 6.73 -16.38
CA ILE A 47 -4.38 6.04 -16.05
C ILE A 47 -4.66 4.64 -15.51
N ILE A 48 -5.59 4.48 -14.58
CA ILE A 48 -5.96 3.17 -14.04
C ILE A 48 -6.37 2.21 -15.15
N LYS A 49 -7.27 2.64 -16.05
CA LYS A 49 -7.74 1.84 -17.19
C LYS A 49 -6.63 1.48 -18.18
N GLU A 50 -5.66 2.35 -18.39
CA GLU A 50 -4.49 2.10 -19.24
C GLU A 50 -3.62 0.97 -18.69
N TYR A 51 -3.49 0.91 -17.36
CA TYR A 51 -2.61 -0.09 -16.71
C TYR A 51 -3.32 -1.41 -16.36
N GLU A 52 -4.62 -1.42 -16.18
CA GLU A 52 -5.38 -2.63 -15.80
C GLU A 52 -5.04 -3.86 -16.65
N PRO A 53 -5.00 -3.79 -18.01
CA PRO A 53 -4.67 -4.96 -18.84
C PRO A 53 -3.26 -5.51 -18.60
N LYS A 54 -2.33 -4.66 -18.15
CA LYS A 54 -0.91 -5.04 -17.91
C LYS A 54 -0.76 -5.97 -16.70
N PHE A 55 -1.75 -6.01 -15.80
CA PHE A 55 -1.76 -6.89 -14.64
C PHE A 55 -2.37 -8.27 -14.90
N ASN A 56 -2.78 -8.59 -16.12
CA ASN A 56 -3.29 -9.92 -16.51
C ASN A 56 -4.39 -10.46 -15.57
N GLY A 57 -5.32 -9.58 -15.13
CA GLY A 57 -6.42 -9.94 -14.23
C GLY A 57 -6.07 -9.94 -12.74
N HIS A 58 -4.82 -9.60 -12.36
CA HIS A 58 -4.41 -9.46 -10.96
C HIS A 58 -4.69 -8.06 -10.38
N MET A 59 -5.18 -7.12 -11.19
CA MET A 59 -5.59 -5.80 -10.75
C MET A 59 -7.12 -5.71 -10.70
N LYS A 60 -7.61 -5.08 -9.64
CA LYS A 60 -9.02 -4.70 -9.47
C LYS A 60 -9.07 -3.23 -9.08
N TRP A 61 -10.12 -2.55 -9.46
CA TRP A 61 -10.31 -1.16 -9.06
C TRP A 61 -11.79 -0.77 -9.00
N PHE A 62 -12.07 0.29 -8.29
CA PHE A 62 -13.37 0.95 -8.28
C PHE A 62 -13.16 2.46 -8.14
N SER A 63 -14.18 3.22 -8.60
CA SER A 63 -14.21 4.67 -8.44
C SER A 63 -15.57 5.04 -7.85
N GLU A 64 -15.58 5.47 -6.60
CA GLU A 64 -16.80 5.84 -5.89
C GLU A 64 -16.51 6.88 -4.80
N LYS A 65 -17.55 7.61 -4.39
CA LYS A 65 -17.42 8.58 -3.30
C LYS A 65 -17.03 7.89 -2.00
N ASP A 66 -16.05 8.45 -1.31
CA ASP A 66 -15.63 8.07 0.01
C ASP A 66 -15.83 9.20 1.04
N LYS A 67 -15.58 8.86 2.31
CA LYS A 67 -15.58 9.80 3.44
C LYS A 67 -14.17 10.24 3.83
N GLY A 68 -13.22 10.10 2.92
CA GLY A 68 -11.80 10.37 3.10
C GLY A 68 -10.92 9.13 2.95
N MET A 69 -9.61 9.34 2.97
CA MET A 69 -8.58 8.35 2.70
C MET A 69 -8.77 7.02 3.46
N TYR A 70 -9.10 7.08 4.75
CA TYR A 70 -9.27 5.86 5.56
C TYR A 70 -10.53 5.05 5.17
N ASP A 71 -11.59 5.71 4.72
CA ASP A 71 -12.77 5.00 4.18
C ASP A 71 -12.42 4.28 2.87
N ALA A 72 -11.68 4.95 1.97
CA ALA A 72 -11.18 4.33 0.75
C ALA A 72 -10.25 3.15 1.04
N MET A 73 -9.32 3.27 2.01
CA MET A 73 -8.47 2.16 2.48
C MET A 73 -9.31 0.98 2.96
N ASN A 74 -10.30 1.22 3.81
CA ASN A 74 -11.17 0.18 4.34
C ASN A 74 -11.94 -0.57 3.25
N LYS A 75 -12.42 0.16 2.24
CA LYS A 75 -13.09 -0.44 1.07
C LYS A 75 -12.12 -1.33 0.28
N GLY A 76 -10.90 -0.84 0.01
CA GLY A 76 -9.86 -1.61 -0.65
C GLY A 76 -9.46 -2.86 0.13
N ILE A 77 -9.27 -2.76 1.45
CA ILE A 77 -8.95 -3.91 2.32
C ILE A 77 -10.08 -4.96 2.30
N LYS A 78 -11.35 -4.53 2.34
CA LYS A 78 -12.49 -5.45 2.25
C LYS A 78 -12.53 -6.20 0.93
N MET A 79 -12.16 -5.53 -0.18
CA MET A 79 -12.09 -6.11 -1.51
C MET A 79 -10.91 -7.09 -1.69
N ALA A 80 -9.86 -6.93 -0.90
CA ALA A 80 -8.66 -7.77 -0.94
C ALA A 80 -9.00 -9.25 -0.70
N THR A 81 -8.38 -10.12 -1.50
CA THR A 81 -8.51 -11.58 -1.36
C THR A 81 -7.25 -12.25 -0.82
N GLY A 82 -6.16 -11.48 -0.69
CA GLY A 82 -4.89 -11.97 -0.16
C GLY A 82 -4.92 -12.27 1.33
N ASN A 83 -4.00 -13.12 1.75
CA ASN A 83 -3.78 -13.44 3.16
C ASN A 83 -3.19 -12.26 3.92
N VAL A 84 -2.30 -11.52 3.26
CA VAL A 84 -1.61 -10.34 3.76
C VAL A 84 -2.03 -9.12 2.96
N VAL A 85 -2.19 -7.99 3.63
CA VAL A 85 -2.51 -6.70 3.01
C VAL A 85 -1.44 -5.68 3.36
N GLY A 86 -0.98 -4.95 2.35
CA GLY A 86 -0.19 -3.74 2.46
C GLY A 86 -0.89 -2.57 1.78
N ILE A 87 -0.59 -1.35 2.23
CA ILE A 87 -1.14 -0.13 1.64
C ILE A 87 0.02 0.70 1.10
N ILE A 88 -0.14 1.21 -0.12
CA ILE A 88 0.77 2.18 -0.73
C ILE A 88 -0.08 3.33 -1.27
N ASN A 89 0.26 4.57 -0.92
CA ASN A 89 -0.48 5.73 -1.40
C ASN A 89 -0.17 6.02 -2.87
N SER A 90 -0.99 6.83 -3.52
CA SER A 90 -0.87 7.15 -4.94
C SER A 90 0.30 8.08 -5.32
N ASP A 91 1.07 8.52 -4.33
CA ASP A 91 2.29 9.31 -4.43
C ASP A 91 3.53 8.58 -3.87
N ASP A 92 3.35 7.34 -3.41
CA ASP A 92 4.42 6.45 -2.95
C ASP A 92 4.77 5.40 -4.01
N PHE A 93 5.97 4.85 -3.97
CA PHE A 93 6.40 3.76 -4.86
C PHE A 93 7.40 2.81 -4.20
N PHE A 94 7.42 1.56 -4.66
CA PHE A 94 8.41 0.59 -4.23
C PHE A 94 9.77 0.92 -4.81
N HIS A 95 10.74 1.12 -3.96
CA HIS A 95 12.13 1.43 -4.36
C HIS A 95 12.83 0.25 -5.07
N ARG A 96 12.39 -0.98 -4.83
CA ARG A 96 12.99 -2.22 -5.35
C ARG A 96 11.91 -3.15 -5.88
N THR A 97 12.31 -4.07 -6.75
CA THR A 97 11.41 -5.07 -7.33
C THR A 97 11.16 -6.29 -6.44
N ASP A 98 11.97 -6.48 -5.39
CA ASP A 98 11.94 -7.63 -4.48
C ASP A 98 11.29 -7.32 -3.12
N VAL A 99 10.57 -6.21 -2.99
CA VAL A 99 9.97 -5.83 -1.70
C VAL A 99 8.90 -6.81 -1.27
N ILE A 100 7.99 -7.15 -2.18
CA ILE A 100 6.87 -8.05 -1.87
C ILE A 100 7.35 -9.49 -1.63
N SER A 101 8.35 -9.96 -2.37
CA SER A 101 8.99 -11.26 -2.12
C SER A 101 9.59 -11.34 -0.72
N LYS A 102 10.27 -10.28 -0.26
CA LYS A 102 10.82 -10.23 1.09
C LYS A 102 9.76 -10.18 2.17
N VAL A 103 8.65 -9.49 1.93
CA VAL A 103 7.50 -9.48 2.85
C VAL A 103 6.93 -10.90 2.96
N ALA A 104 6.71 -11.58 1.83
CA ALA A 104 6.23 -12.95 1.81
C ALA A 104 7.17 -13.91 2.56
N GLU A 105 8.47 -13.80 2.29
CA GLU A 105 9.51 -14.60 2.93
C GLU A 105 9.49 -14.44 4.46
N ALA A 106 9.38 -13.21 4.97
CA ALA A 106 9.32 -12.93 6.40
C ALA A 106 8.13 -13.65 7.08
N PHE A 107 6.94 -13.59 6.48
CA PHE A 107 5.75 -14.30 6.98
C PHE A 107 5.86 -15.84 6.85
N GLU A 108 6.64 -16.32 5.87
CA GLU A 108 6.84 -17.77 5.67
C GLU A 108 7.86 -18.36 6.62
N GLN A 109 8.92 -17.61 6.94
CA GLN A 109 10.00 -18.04 7.86
C GLN A 109 9.55 -18.09 9.31
N ASP A 110 8.70 -17.16 9.75
CA ASP A 110 8.21 -17.12 11.12
C ASP A 110 6.69 -16.95 11.15
N LYS A 111 5.98 -18.03 11.44
CA LYS A 111 4.51 -18.06 11.52
C LYS A 111 3.95 -17.36 12.77
N SER A 112 4.78 -16.93 13.69
CA SER A 112 4.35 -16.21 14.89
C SER A 112 4.20 -14.71 14.68
N ILE A 113 4.77 -14.16 13.59
CA ILE A 113 4.68 -12.73 13.31
C ILE A 113 3.30 -12.38 12.74
N GLU A 114 2.76 -11.26 13.18
CA GLU A 114 1.46 -10.74 12.77
C GLU A 114 1.59 -9.55 11.79
N ALA A 115 2.74 -8.90 11.76
CA ALA A 115 3.01 -7.79 10.87
C ALA A 115 4.49 -7.69 10.49
N VAL A 116 4.73 -7.16 9.28
CA VAL A 116 6.06 -6.81 8.77
C VAL A 116 6.04 -5.33 8.42
N TYR A 117 7.09 -4.62 8.71
CA TYR A 117 7.27 -3.23 8.33
C TYR A 117 8.73 -2.97 7.91
N GLY A 118 8.91 -1.99 7.06
CA GLY A 118 10.21 -1.63 6.51
C GLY A 118 10.56 -0.17 6.74
N ASP A 119 11.67 0.23 6.13
CA ASP A 119 12.12 1.61 6.09
C ASP A 119 11.44 2.39 4.95
N VAL A 120 11.38 3.72 5.08
CA VAL A 120 10.87 4.62 4.05
C VAL A 120 11.91 5.67 3.71
N ARG A 121 12.04 5.95 2.42
CA ARG A 121 12.84 7.05 1.88
C ARG A 121 11.93 8.13 1.35
N PHE A 122 12.18 9.36 1.73
CA PHE A 122 11.59 10.52 1.09
C PHE A 122 12.56 10.97 0.00
N VAL A 123 12.06 11.07 -1.21
CA VAL A 123 12.86 11.45 -2.38
C VAL A 123 12.48 12.84 -2.87
N ASN A 124 13.33 13.39 -3.74
CA ASN A 124 13.06 14.70 -4.33
C ASN A 124 12.16 14.53 -5.56
N ASP A 125 11.12 15.35 -5.70
CA ASP A 125 10.16 15.28 -6.81
C ASP A 125 10.81 15.49 -8.19
N SER A 126 11.90 16.25 -8.25
CA SER A 126 12.64 16.50 -9.51
C SER A 126 13.70 15.42 -9.80
N ASP A 127 14.05 14.57 -8.83
CA ASP A 127 14.99 13.46 -8.97
C ASP A 127 14.67 12.37 -7.94
N LEU A 128 13.88 11.40 -8.37
CA LEU A 128 13.41 10.29 -7.51
C LEU A 128 14.54 9.38 -7.00
N ASN A 129 15.76 9.50 -7.53
CA ASN A 129 16.94 8.79 -7.01
C ASN A 129 17.59 9.53 -5.84
N LYS A 130 17.30 10.81 -5.65
CA LYS A 130 17.88 11.65 -4.60
C LYS A 130 17.07 11.54 -3.31
N THR A 131 17.59 10.80 -2.34
CA THR A 131 17.01 10.72 -0.99
C THR A 131 17.23 12.04 -0.24
N VAL A 132 16.14 12.64 0.24
CA VAL A 132 16.15 13.86 1.07
C VAL A 132 15.97 13.55 2.55
N ARG A 133 15.31 12.45 2.88
CA ARG A 133 15.10 11.97 4.25
C ARG A 133 14.97 10.45 4.28
N TYR A 134 15.52 9.84 5.32
CA TYR A 134 15.40 8.41 5.58
C TYR A 134 14.71 8.17 6.92
N TYR A 135 13.64 7.37 6.90
CA TYR A 135 12.92 6.94 8.09
C TYR A 135 13.21 5.46 8.33
N SER A 136 13.99 5.17 9.37
CA SER A 136 14.34 3.79 9.73
C SER A 136 13.37 3.22 10.74
N SER A 137 12.87 2.04 10.46
CA SER A 137 12.02 1.25 11.36
C SER A 137 12.84 0.38 12.33
N LYS A 138 14.16 0.34 12.19
CA LYS A 138 15.07 -0.55 12.95
C LYS A 138 14.90 -0.47 14.47
N ASN A 139 14.60 0.71 14.98
CA ASN A 139 14.49 0.97 16.41
C ASN A 139 13.03 0.99 16.90
N PHE A 140 12.07 0.59 16.06
CA PHE A 140 10.69 0.55 16.48
C PHE A 140 10.49 -0.58 17.51
N ALA A 141 9.70 -0.27 18.53
CA ALA A 141 9.22 -1.25 19.51
C ALA A 141 7.77 -0.88 19.91
N PRO A 142 6.89 -1.85 20.20
CA PRO A 142 5.45 -1.59 20.47
C PRO A 142 5.19 -0.54 21.57
N TRP A 143 6.02 -0.50 22.61
CA TRP A 143 5.86 0.49 23.69
C TRP A 143 6.03 1.94 23.23
N ARG A 144 6.71 2.18 22.09
CA ARG A 144 6.92 3.51 21.51
C ARG A 144 5.65 4.14 20.95
N PHE A 145 4.59 3.36 20.69
CA PHE A 145 3.27 3.90 20.35
C PHE A 145 2.76 4.92 21.37
N ARG A 146 3.08 4.70 22.65
CA ARG A 146 2.70 5.64 23.74
C ARG A 146 3.31 7.04 23.56
N PHE A 147 4.35 7.16 22.75
CA PHE A 147 5.05 8.41 22.47
C PHE A 147 4.82 8.90 21.04
N GLY A 148 3.84 8.33 20.31
CA GLY A 148 3.49 8.72 18.95
C GLY A 148 4.44 8.19 17.86
N PHE A 149 5.37 7.27 18.19
CA PHE A 149 6.21 6.63 17.18
C PHE A 149 5.46 5.45 16.56
N MET A 150 5.29 5.49 15.24
CA MET A 150 4.61 4.43 14.47
C MET A 150 5.53 3.92 13.36
N PRO A 151 5.37 2.66 12.92
CA PRO A 151 5.94 2.22 11.65
C PRO A 151 5.47 3.15 10.53
N ALA A 152 6.32 3.35 9.54
CA ALA A 152 5.92 4.14 8.38
C ALA A 152 4.79 3.42 7.64
N HIS A 153 3.66 4.09 7.50
CA HIS A 153 2.42 3.52 6.96
C HIS A 153 2.60 2.80 5.60
N PRO A 154 3.30 3.36 4.59
CA PRO A 154 3.45 2.69 3.30
C PRO A 154 4.32 1.43 3.34
N SER A 155 4.98 1.15 4.45
CA SER A 155 5.83 -0.03 4.62
C SER A 155 5.25 -1.09 5.53
N PHE A 156 3.98 -0.93 5.97
CA PHE A 156 3.34 -1.84 6.93
C PHE A 156 2.47 -2.88 6.23
N TYR A 157 2.71 -4.16 6.54
CA TYR A 157 2.00 -5.31 6.03
C TYR A 157 1.50 -6.15 7.19
N THR A 158 0.25 -6.62 7.12
CA THR A 158 -0.33 -7.47 8.15
C THR A 158 -1.31 -8.48 7.55
N TYR A 159 -1.63 -9.54 8.28
CA TYR A 159 -2.68 -10.45 7.84
C TYR A 159 -4.02 -9.74 7.72
N LYS A 160 -4.78 -10.06 6.67
CA LYS A 160 -6.11 -9.49 6.44
C LYS A 160 -7.05 -9.73 7.63
N HIS A 161 -7.00 -10.92 8.23
CA HIS A 161 -7.85 -11.25 9.37
C HIS A 161 -7.61 -10.35 10.59
N ASN A 162 -6.48 -9.64 10.68
CA ASN A 162 -6.23 -8.68 11.75
C ASN A 162 -7.15 -7.47 11.65
N PHE A 163 -7.51 -7.04 10.43
CA PHE A 163 -8.53 -5.98 10.26
C PHE A 163 -9.92 -6.44 10.71
N GLU A 164 -10.25 -7.70 10.51
CA GLU A 164 -11.52 -8.28 10.99
C GLU A 164 -11.53 -8.44 12.51
N LYS A 165 -10.41 -8.85 13.10
CA LYS A 165 -10.27 -9.12 14.52
C LYS A 165 -10.12 -7.85 15.38
N TYR A 166 -9.33 -6.87 14.93
CA TYR A 166 -8.98 -5.68 15.70
C TYR A 166 -9.69 -4.42 15.22
N GLY A 167 -10.38 -4.48 14.10
CA GLY A 167 -11.12 -3.38 13.49
C GLY A 167 -10.37 -2.75 12.32
N TYR A 168 -11.16 -2.08 11.50
CA TYR A 168 -10.69 -1.30 10.35
C TYR A 168 -10.26 0.10 10.79
N TYR A 169 -9.66 0.87 9.87
CA TYR A 169 -9.32 2.27 10.14
C TYR A 169 -10.56 3.07 10.52
N GLN A 170 -10.43 3.86 11.57
CA GLN A 170 -11.49 4.76 11.99
C GLN A 170 -11.31 6.10 11.28
N TYR A 171 -12.38 6.62 10.70
CA TYR A 171 -12.38 7.88 9.95
C TYR A 171 -13.25 8.96 10.59
N ASP A 172 -13.77 8.69 11.79
CA ASP A 172 -14.66 9.60 12.54
C ASP A 172 -13.90 10.50 13.53
N TYR A 173 -12.59 10.31 13.69
CA TYR A 173 -11.78 11.20 14.52
C TYR A 173 -11.64 12.57 13.85
N LYS A 174 -12.10 13.60 14.56
CA LYS A 174 -11.90 15.01 14.23
C LYS A 174 -10.64 15.54 14.89
#